data_99c92f95af08283299640dbcd6f66a21
#
_entry.id   99c92f95af08283299640dbcd6f66a21
#
_cell.length_a   1.000
_cell.length_b   1.000
_cell.length_c   1.000
_cell.angle_alpha   90.00
_cell.angle_beta   90.00
_cell.angle_gamma   90.00
#
_symmetry.space_group_name_H-M   'P 1'
#
loop_
_entity.id
_entity.type
_entity.pdbx_description
1 polymer ?
#
loop_
_entity_poly.entity_id
_entity_poly.type
_entity_poly.pdbx_seq_one_letter_code
_entity_poly.pdbx_strand_id
1 'polypeptide(L)'
;LVLVFLRTAEDYKPEIYGFAELPVLLEVRTQPIDSTARNAMRVIRHKSTALRKEGDKEKPYPAVEWLLEVAAKPELARSRPVFRIDNEEVKDHLGLAKGEKHFSVDEVAAEENFQRLAKDSARIHAKQAELRSPYEKSLKSVADALMIYQRLAKSFRPQHSTNFKQELAEMTDIFPAGMAAVRAHETGVEHDLSLIHI
;
A
#
# COMPACT_ATOMS: atom_id res chain seq x y z
N LEU A 1 24.70 -12.73 4.32
CA LEU A 1 24.88 -11.35 3.83
C LEU A 1 23.72 -11.01 2.91
N VAL A 2 22.65 -10.42 3.45
CA VAL A 2 21.53 -9.94 2.63
C VAL A 2 22.00 -8.63 2.02
N LEU A 3 22.41 -8.66 0.76
CA LEU A 3 22.57 -7.47 -0.08
C LEU A 3 21.17 -6.87 -0.29
N VAL A 4 20.77 -5.97 0.59
CA VAL A 4 19.68 -5.06 0.31
C VAL A 4 20.20 -4.16 -0.81
N PHE A 5 19.75 -4.38 -2.04
CA PHE A 5 19.93 -3.41 -3.12
C PHE A 5 19.16 -2.16 -2.71
N LEU A 6 19.83 -1.27 -2.01
CA LEU A 6 19.39 0.11 -1.86
C LEU A 6 19.40 0.69 -3.27
N ARG A 7 18.21 0.85 -3.88
CA ARG A 7 18.09 1.68 -5.05
C ARG A 7 18.61 3.06 -4.69
N THR A 8 19.54 3.55 -5.49
CA THR A 8 20.09 4.88 -5.32
C THR A 8 19.05 5.94 -5.72
N ALA A 9 19.22 7.15 -5.27
CA ALA A 9 18.39 8.29 -5.64
C ALA A 9 18.21 8.46 -7.17
N GLU A 10 19.19 8.02 -7.94
CA GLU A 10 19.20 8.06 -9.41
C GLU A 10 18.15 7.13 -10.06
N ASP A 11 17.63 6.14 -9.33
CA ASP A 11 16.58 5.22 -9.83
C ASP A 11 15.19 5.88 -9.91
N TYR A 12 15.00 7.07 -9.36
CA TYR A 12 13.73 7.78 -9.32
C TYR A 12 13.79 9.09 -10.09
N LYS A 13 12.64 9.49 -10.65
CA LYS A 13 12.49 10.84 -11.15
C LYS A 13 12.57 11.84 -10.00
N PRO A 14 13.16 13.04 -10.21
CA PRO A 14 13.36 14.01 -9.13
C PRO A 14 12.09 14.35 -8.33
N GLU A 15 10.94 14.44 -9.00
CA GLU A 15 9.64 14.75 -8.40
C GLU A 15 9.09 13.63 -7.51
N ILE A 16 9.56 12.38 -7.68
CA ILE A 16 9.14 11.21 -6.91
C ILE A 16 10.08 10.96 -5.73
N TYR A 17 11.31 11.43 -5.82
CA TYR A 17 12.33 11.17 -4.80
C TYR A 17 11.93 11.76 -3.43
N GLY A 18 11.51 13.02 -3.39
CA GLY A 18 11.04 13.63 -2.15
C GLY A 18 9.84 12.90 -1.53
N PHE A 19 8.91 12.41 -2.36
CA PHE A 19 7.81 11.58 -1.88
C PHE A 19 8.31 10.24 -1.32
N ALA A 20 9.31 9.63 -1.94
CA ALA A 20 9.88 8.36 -1.52
C ALA A 20 10.51 8.40 -0.11
N GLU A 21 11.08 9.55 0.26
CA GLU A 21 11.75 9.77 1.54
C GLU A 21 10.81 10.16 2.68
N LEU A 22 9.56 10.55 2.39
CA LEU A 22 8.61 10.97 3.44
C LEU A 22 8.50 9.89 4.53
N PRO A 23 8.66 10.24 5.81
CA PRO A 23 8.52 9.30 6.90
C PRO A 23 7.04 8.95 7.12
N VAL A 24 6.76 7.68 7.28
CA VAL A 24 5.44 7.19 7.68
C VAL A 24 5.59 6.28 8.90
N LEU A 25 4.65 6.41 9.81
CA LEU A 25 4.51 5.49 10.93
C LEU A 25 3.67 4.30 10.49
N LEU A 26 4.32 3.14 10.37
CA LEU A 26 3.62 1.89 10.12
C LEU A 26 3.79 0.98 11.35
N GLU A 27 2.67 0.68 11.98
CA GLU A 27 2.65 -0.01 13.29
C GLU A 27 3.42 0.81 14.34
N VAL A 28 4.58 0.35 14.78
CA VAL A 28 5.42 1.01 15.79
C VAL A 28 6.75 1.55 15.23
N ARG A 29 6.91 1.56 13.89
CA ARG A 29 8.16 1.96 13.25
C ARG A 29 7.95 3.08 12.25
N THR A 30 8.78 4.11 12.38
CA THR A 30 8.91 5.13 11.34
C THR A 30 9.81 4.59 10.22
N GLN A 31 9.33 4.66 8.98
CA GLN A 31 10.07 4.20 7.82
C GLN A 31 9.73 5.08 6.60
N PRO A 32 10.61 5.16 5.59
CA PRO A 32 10.31 5.88 4.36
C PRO A 32 9.10 5.28 3.63
N ILE A 33 8.33 6.12 2.95
CA ILE A 33 7.20 5.69 2.11
C ILE A 33 7.64 4.66 1.07
N ASP A 34 8.83 4.79 0.48
CA ASP A 34 9.36 3.80 -0.47
C ASP A 34 9.47 2.40 0.16
N SER A 35 9.91 2.30 1.40
CA SER A 35 9.96 1.02 2.12
C SER A 35 8.57 0.43 2.31
N THR A 36 7.60 1.27 2.66
CA THR A 36 6.18 0.88 2.78
C THR A 36 5.63 0.37 1.45
N ALA A 37 5.88 1.09 0.36
CA ALA A 37 5.46 0.71 -0.98
C ALA A 37 6.05 -0.64 -1.42
N ARG A 38 7.36 -0.84 -1.23
CA ARG A 38 8.04 -2.10 -1.56
C ARG A 38 7.52 -3.27 -0.71
N ASN A 39 7.28 -3.06 0.57
CA ASN A 39 6.75 -4.09 1.46
C ASN A 39 5.32 -4.47 1.05
N ALA A 40 4.47 -3.50 0.71
CA ALA A 40 3.15 -3.76 0.18
C ALA A 40 3.22 -4.58 -1.12
N MET A 41 4.09 -4.21 -2.07
CA MET A 41 4.27 -4.96 -3.31
C MET A 41 4.78 -6.39 -3.07
N ARG A 42 5.62 -6.62 -2.06
CA ARG A 42 6.04 -7.99 -1.70
C ARG A 42 4.87 -8.87 -1.27
N VAL A 43 3.88 -8.31 -0.60
CA VAL A 43 2.67 -9.05 -0.24
C VAL A 43 1.73 -9.20 -1.42
N ILE A 44 1.48 -8.11 -2.17
CA ILE A 44 0.51 -8.09 -3.28
C ILE A 44 1.01 -8.88 -4.49
N ARG A 45 2.30 -8.69 -4.86
CA ARG A 45 2.87 -9.23 -6.10
C ARG A 45 4.00 -10.24 -5.90
N HIS A 46 4.47 -10.46 -4.68
CA HIS A 46 5.67 -11.23 -4.36
C HIS A 46 6.97 -10.65 -4.97
N LYS A 47 6.97 -9.37 -5.31
CA LYS A 47 8.11 -8.60 -5.83
C LYS A 47 8.09 -7.20 -5.21
N SER A 48 9.23 -6.50 -5.24
CA SER A 48 9.36 -5.13 -4.73
C SER A 48 9.00 -4.04 -5.75
N THR A 49 8.48 -4.43 -6.92
CA THR A 49 8.10 -3.53 -8.02
C THR A 49 6.63 -3.73 -8.37
N ALA A 50 5.96 -2.70 -8.85
CA ALA A 50 4.64 -2.81 -9.46
C ALA A 50 4.73 -3.20 -10.94
N LEU A 51 3.58 -3.44 -11.59
CA LEU A 51 3.48 -3.72 -13.02
C LEU A 51 2.52 -2.73 -13.68
N ARG A 52 2.85 -2.36 -14.91
CA ARG A 52 1.95 -1.68 -15.84
C ARG A 52 1.96 -2.39 -17.19
N LYS A 53 0.84 -2.34 -17.90
CA LYS A 53 0.76 -2.80 -19.29
C LYS A 53 1.26 -1.68 -20.21
N GLU A 54 2.21 -2.00 -21.09
CA GLU A 54 2.63 -1.17 -22.21
C GLU A 54 2.40 -1.97 -23.50
N GLY A 55 1.23 -1.75 -24.14
CA GLY A 55 0.72 -2.65 -25.18
C GLY A 55 0.44 -4.03 -24.59
N ASP A 56 0.94 -5.08 -25.25
CA ASP A 56 0.78 -6.48 -24.81
C ASP A 56 1.82 -6.93 -23.77
N LYS A 57 2.74 -6.05 -23.36
CA LYS A 57 3.82 -6.41 -22.44
C LYS A 57 3.62 -5.81 -21.06
N GLU A 58 3.84 -6.65 -20.06
CA GLU A 58 3.94 -6.21 -18.67
C GLU A 58 5.34 -5.66 -18.39
N LYS A 59 5.41 -4.43 -17.90
CA LYS A 59 6.67 -3.76 -17.56
C LYS A 59 6.71 -3.42 -16.08
N PRO A 60 7.77 -3.83 -15.37
CA PRO A 60 7.94 -3.46 -13.97
C PRO A 60 8.32 -1.99 -13.83
N TYR A 61 7.81 -1.35 -12.76
CA TYR A 61 8.18 0.01 -12.39
C TYR A 61 8.24 0.16 -10.86
N PRO A 62 8.85 1.25 -10.32
CA PRO A 62 9.04 1.42 -8.89
C PRO A 62 7.73 1.36 -8.09
N ALA A 63 7.77 0.65 -6.94
CA ALA A 63 6.61 0.53 -6.06
C ALA A 63 6.13 1.88 -5.53
N VAL A 64 7.03 2.83 -5.32
CA VAL A 64 6.68 4.18 -4.86
C VAL A 64 5.90 4.97 -5.91
N GLU A 65 6.19 4.80 -7.21
CA GLU A 65 5.39 5.39 -8.30
C GLU A 65 3.96 4.84 -8.26
N TRP A 66 3.81 3.53 -8.08
CA TRP A 66 2.50 2.91 -7.92
C TRP A 66 1.76 3.44 -6.68
N LEU A 67 2.45 3.61 -5.55
CA LEU A 67 1.81 4.14 -4.36
C LEU A 67 1.37 5.59 -4.55
N LEU A 68 2.14 6.37 -5.31
CA LEU A 68 1.73 7.73 -5.70
C LEU A 68 0.51 7.70 -6.65
N GLU A 69 0.42 6.71 -7.56
CA GLU A 69 -0.79 6.50 -8.36
C GLU A 69 -1.99 6.17 -7.46
N VAL A 70 -1.83 5.31 -6.45
CA VAL A 70 -2.90 4.98 -5.47
C VAL A 70 -3.41 6.23 -4.76
N ALA A 71 -2.51 7.15 -4.39
CA ALA A 71 -2.86 8.40 -3.72
C ALA A 71 -3.52 9.42 -4.67
N ALA A 72 -2.92 9.65 -5.85
CA ALA A 72 -3.26 10.78 -6.72
C ALA A 72 -4.17 10.39 -7.90
N LYS A 73 -4.12 9.14 -8.36
CA LYS A 73 -4.85 8.63 -9.54
C LYS A 73 -5.44 7.24 -9.25
N PRO A 74 -6.37 7.13 -8.28
CA PRO A 74 -6.85 5.84 -7.79
C PRO A 74 -7.45 4.94 -8.87
N GLU A 75 -8.16 5.50 -9.85
CA GLU A 75 -8.76 4.71 -10.94
C GLU A 75 -7.66 4.06 -11.80
N LEU A 76 -6.58 4.80 -12.07
CA LEU A 76 -5.43 4.25 -12.77
C LEU A 76 -4.72 3.16 -11.96
N ALA A 77 -4.54 3.38 -10.66
CA ALA A 77 -3.91 2.40 -9.78
C ALA A 77 -4.73 1.11 -9.67
N ARG A 78 -6.08 1.22 -9.65
CA ARG A 78 -7.00 0.07 -9.62
C ARG A 78 -6.89 -0.81 -10.85
N SER A 79 -6.65 -0.22 -12.03
CA SER A 79 -6.51 -0.95 -13.30
C SER A 79 -5.13 -1.62 -13.48
N ARG A 80 -4.16 -1.35 -12.59
CA ARG A 80 -2.83 -1.95 -12.69
C ARG A 80 -2.83 -3.44 -12.34
N PRO A 81 -2.19 -4.32 -13.13
CA PRO A 81 -2.14 -5.76 -12.89
C PRO A 81 -1.08 -6.09 -11.81
N VAL A 82 -1.35 -5.71 -10.57
CA VAL A 82 -0.39 -5.85 -9.47
C VAL A 82 -0.64 -7.07 -8.58
N PHE A 83 -1.83 -7.66 -8.61
CA PHE A 83 -2.16 -8.84 -7.82
C PHE A 83 -1.66 -10.11 -8.50
N ARG A 84 -0.72 -10.80 -7.86
CA ARG A 84 -0.24 -12.08 -8.38
C ARG A 84 -1.01 -13.23 -7.76
N ILE A 85 -1.65 -14.03 -8.62
CA ILE A 85 -2.41 -15.23 -8.24
C ILE A 85 -1.96 -16.40 -9.09
N ASP A 86 -1.24 -17.35 -8.49
CA ASP A 86 -0.69 -18.51 -9.20
C ASP A 86 -1.59 -19.75 -9.10
N ASN A 87 -2.47 -19.83 -8.08
CA ASN A 87 -3.31 -20.99 -7.82
C ASN A 87 -4.57 -20.99 -8.71
N GLU A 88 -4.72 -22.00 -9.57
CA GLU A 88 -5.84 -22.09 -10.51
C GLU A 88 -7.21 -22.26 -9.83
N GLU A 89 -7.28 -22.99 -8.70
CA GLU A 89 -8.52 -23.14 -7.94
C GLU A 89 -9.01 -21.79 -7.36
N VAL A 90 -8.06 -20.94 -6.94
CA VAL A 90 -8.38 -19.58 -6.47
C VAL A 90 -8.85 -18.72 -7.62
N LYS A 91 -8.25 -18.82 -8.81
CA LYS A 91 -8.71 -18.11 -10.01
C LYS A 91 -10.11 -18.53 -10.40
N ASP A 92 -10.39 -19.84 -10.42
CA ASP A 92 -11.73 -20.36 -10.71
C ASP A 92 -12.76 -19.87 -9.67
N HIS A 93 -12.37 -19.86 -8.38
CA HIS A 93 -13.23 -19.36 -7.29
C HIS A 93 -13.59 -17.88 -7.43
N LEU A 94 -12.65 -17.06 -7.94
CA LEU A 94 -12.82 -15.62 -8.14
C LEU A 94 -13.27 -15.26 -9.57
N GLY A 95 -13.51 -16.22 -10.44
CA GLY A 95 -13.90 -15.97 -11.84
C GLY A 95 -12.84 -15.25 -12.67
N LEU A 96 -11.56 -15.46 -12.34
CA LEU A 96 -10.43 -14.83 -13.01
C LEU A 96 -9.97 -15.64 -14.23
N ALA A 97 -9.32 -14.97 -15.19
CA ALA A 97 -8.85 -15.58 -16.41
C ALA A 97 -7.77 -16.66 -16.14
N LYS A 98 -7.95 -17.85 -16.74
CA LYS A 98 -6.96 -18.93 -16.70
C LYS A 98 -5.73 -18.57 -17.54
N GLY A 99 -4.56 -19.00 -17.06
CA GLY A 99 -3.30 -18.76 -17.76
C GLY A 99 -2.66 -17.41 -17.45
N GLU A 100 -3.40 -16.41 -17.00
CA GLU A 100 -2.87 -15.15 -16.50
C GLU A 100 -2.38 -15.31 -15.05
N LYS A 101 -1.41 -14.48 -14.67
CA LYS A 101 -0.82 -14.49 -13.31
C LYS A 101 -1.01 -13.19 -12.57
N HIS A 102 -1.25 -12.11 -13.30
CA HIS A 102 -1.36 -10.78 -12.74
C HIS A 102 -2.73 -10.18 -13.04
N PHE A 103 -3.38 -9.70 -12.00
CA PHE A 103 -4.74 -9.17 -12.05
C PHE A 103 -4.79 -7.77 -11.45
N SER A 104 -5.75 -6.99 -11.87
CA SER A 104 -6.03 -5.67 -11.33
C SER A 104 -6.87 -5.77 -10.04
N VAL A 105 -6.94 -4.67 -9.30
CA VAL A 105 -7.85 -4.57 -8.14
C VAL A 105 -9.31 -4.74 -8.59
N ASP A 106 -9.68 -4.16 -9.75
CA ASP A 106 -11.06 -4.20 -10.25
C ASP A 106 -11.51 -5.63 -10.56
N GLU A 107 -10.59 -6.49 -11.03
CA GLU A 107 -10.87 -7.91 -11.27
C GLU A 107 -10.97 -8.70 -9.96
N VAL A 108 -10.00 -8.50 -9.04
CA VAL A 108 -9.94 -9.27 -7.78
C VAL A 108 -11.02 -8.84 -6.80
N ALA A 109 -11.33 -7.55 -6.73
CA ALA A 109 -12.27 -6.96 -5.79
C ALA A 109 -13.63 -6.62 -6.43
N ALA A 110 -14.02 -7.31 -7.51
CA ALA A 110 -15.40 -7.26 -7.99
C ALA A 110 -16.36 -7.56 -6.83
N GLU A 111 -17.52 -6.90 -6.78
CA GLU A 111 -18.44 -6.90 -5.63
C GLU A 111 -18.73 -8.32 -5.11
N GLU A 112 -19.01 -9.26 -6.00
CA GLU A 112 -19.25 -10.66 -5.64
C GLU A 112 -18.01 -11.34 -5.03
N ASN A 113 -16.82 -11.05 -5.56
CA ASN A 113 -15.56 -11.61 -5.10
C ASN A 113 -15.19 -11.08 -3.72
N PHE A 114 -15.44 -9.80 -3.47
CA PHE A 114 -15.16 -9.17 -2.19
C PHE A 114 -15.93 -9.84 -1.04
N GLN A 115 -17.22 -10.08 -1.23
CA GLN A 115 -18.07 -10.76 -0.22
C GLN A 115 -17.63 -12.21 0.00
N ARG A 116 -17.29 -12.95 -1.06
CA ARG A 116 -16.76 -14.32 -0.98
C ARG A 116 -15.43 -14.35 -0.22
N LEU A 117 -14.48 -13.48 -0.59
CA LEU A 117 -13.18 -13.38 0.08
C LEU A 117 -13.31 -13.03 1.57
N ALA A 118 -14.20 -12.12 1.94
CA ALA A 118 -14.42 -11.75 3.33
C ALA A 118 -14.92 -12.94 4.17
N LYS A 119 -15.92 -13.67 3.66
CA LYS A 119 -16.48 -14.86 4.30
C LYS A 119 -15.47 -15.98 4.45
N ASP A 120 -14.76 -16.30 3.36
CA ASP A 120 -13.77 -17.37 3.35
C ASP A 120 -12.54 -17.02 4.18
N SER A 121 -12.10 -15.77 4.16
CA SER A 121 -11.00 -15.29 5.00
C SER A 121 -11.29 -15.47 6.49
N ALA A 122 -12.49 -15.12 6.94
CA ALA A 122 -12.90 -15.31 8.34
C ALA A 122 -12.81 -16.79 8.74
N ARG A 123 -13.34 -17.70 7.89
CA ARG A 123 -13.27 -19.16 8.10
C ARG A 123 -11.83 -19.68 8.15
N ILE A 124 -10.97 -19.21 7.22
CA ILE A 124 -9.58 -19.64 7.13
C ILE A 124 -8.76 -19.10 8.31
N HIS A 125 -9.05 -17.88 8.79
CA HIS A 125 -8.40 -17.33 9.97
C HIS A 125 -8.65 -18.13 11.24
N ALA A 126 -9.85 -18.70 11.41
CA ALA A 126 -10.18 -19.54 12.54
C ALA A 126 -9.42 -20.89 12.53
N LYS A 127 -8.82 -21.28 11.38
CA LYS A 127 -8.09 -22.53 11.23
C LYS A 127 -6.59 -22.32 11.51
N GLN A 128 -5.97 -23.24 12.24
CA GLN A 128 -4.53 -23.22 12.48
C GLN A 128 -3.75 -23.24 11.16
N ALA A 129 -2.65 -22.49 11.10
CA ALA A 129 -1.90 -22.25 9.87
C ALA A 129 -1.37 -23.54 9.21
N GLU A 130 -0.98 -24.52 10.04
CA GLU A 130 -0.44 -25.82 9.61
C GLU A 130 -1.51 -26.69 8.96
N LEU A 131 -2.78 -26.54 9.37
CA LEU A 131 -3.90 -27.32 8.88
C LEU A 131 -4.56 -26.73 7.62
N ARG A 132 -4.07 -25.58 7.13
CA ARG A 132 -4.59 -24.95 5.91
C ARG A 132 -4.08 -25.67 4.67
N SER A 133 -4.99 -25.98 3.76
CA SER A 133 -4.65 -26.53 2.45
C SER A 133 -3.86 -25.50 1.59
N PRO A 134 -3.18 -25.93 0.51
CA PRO A 134 -2.54 -25.01 -0.43
C PRO A 134 -3.50 -23.96 -1.02
N TYR A 135 -4.75 -24.37 -1.32
CA TYR A 135 -5.82 -23.48 -1.74
C TYR A 135 -6.15 -22.44 -0.68
N GLU A 136 -6.37 -22.85 0.57
CA GLU A 136 -6.69 -21.95 1.68
C GLU A 136 -5.54 -20.96 1.97
N LYS A 137 -4.29 -21.39 1.87
CA LYS A 137 -3.11 -20.51 2.01
C LYS A 137 -3.05 -19.48 0.89
N SER A 138 -3.33 -19.89 -0.35
CA SER A 138 -3.34 -19.00 -1.50
C SER A 138 -4.51 -18.00 -1.41
N LEU A 139 -5.70 -18.44 -1.06
CA LEU A 139 -6.88 -17.58 -0.91
C LEU A 139 -6.67 -16.54 0.20
N LYS A 140 -6.08 -16.97 1.33
CA LYS A 140 -5.68 -16.05 2.41
C LYS A 140 -4.67 -15.01 1.93
N SER A 141 -3.67 -15.40 1.15
CA SER A 141 -2.68 -14.47 0.60
C SER A 141 -3.33 -13.39 -0.26
N VAL A 142 -4.33 -13.75 -1.07
CA VAL A 142 -5.11 -12.78 -1.87
C VAL A 142 -5.92 -11.84 -0.98
N ALA A 143 -6.57 -12.38 0.06
CA ALA A 143 -7.32 -11.55 1.01
C ALA A 143 -6.41 -10.58 1.77
N ASP A 144 -5.25 -11.03 2.24
CA ASP A 144 -4.25 -10.20 2.92
C ASP A 144 -3.72 -9.10 1.97
N ALA A 145 -3.44 -9.44 0.72
CA ALA A 145 -3.01 -8.48 -0.31
C ALA A 145 -4.07 -7.40 -0.58
N LEU A 146 -5.34 -7.79 -0.70
CA LEU A 146 -6.44 -6.85 -0.88
C LEU A 146 -6.63 -5.95 0.34
N MET A 147 -6.49 -6.48 1.55
CA MET A 147 -6.55 -5.71 2.79
C MET A 147 -5.45 -4.65 2.85
N ILE A 148 -4.22 -5.01 2.47
CA ILE A 148 -3.10 -4.05 2.41
C ILE A 148 -3.38 -2.95 1.39
N TYR A 149 -3.82 -3.32 0.18
CA TYR A 149 -4.20 -2.33 -0.83
C TYR A 149 -5.26 -1.36 -0.31
N GLN A 150 -6.34 -1.87 0.26
CA GLN A 150 -7.42 -1.05 0.81
C GLN A 150 -6.94 -0.13 1.93
N ARG A 151 -6.09 -0.62 2.83
CA ARG A 151 -5.50 0.18 3.91
C ARG A 151 -4.68 1.33 3.35
N LEU A 152 -3.83 1.08 2.36
CA LEU A 152 -3.04 2.12 1.70
C LEU A 152 -3.95 3.13 0.98
N ALA A 153 -4.92 2.67 0.20
CA ALA A 153 -5.84 3.54 -0.52
C ALA A 153 -6.65 4.44 0.43
N LYS A 154 -7.04 3.92 1.59
CA LYS A 154 -7.75 4.69 2.62
C LYS A 154 -6.85 5.69 3.35
N SER A 155 -5.56 5.37 3.53
CA SER A 155 -4.61 6.23 4.26
C SER A 155 -4.36 7.57 3.58
N PHE A 156 -4.57 7.65 2.26
CA PHE A 156 -4.41 8.88 1.48
C PHE A 156 -5.72 9.64 1.24
N ARG A 157 -6.84 9.10 1.69
CA ARG A 157 -8.15 9.75 1.53
C ARG A 157 -8.75 10.03 2.89
N PRO A 158 -8.94 11.29 3.28
CA PRO A 158 -9.72 11.63 4.45
C PRO A 158 -11.18 11.24 4.19
N GLN A 159 -11.60 10.09 4.72
CA GLN A 159 -12.92 9.49 4.40
C GLN A 159 -14.12 10.28 4.96
N HIS A 160 -13.89 11.25 5.86
CA HIS A 160 -14.96 11.91 6.58
C HIS A 160 -14.79 13.44 6.69
N SER A 161 -13.81 14.02 5.99
CA SER A 161 -13.67 15.47 6.00
C SER A 161 -14.58 16.10 4.95
N THR A 162 -15.57 16.87 5.42
CA THR A 162 -16.38 17.74 4.57
C THR A 162 -15.62 18.98 4.12
N ASN A 163 -14.52 19.33 4.82
CA ASN A 163 -13.73 20.54 4.62
C ASN A 163 -12.23 20.27 4.40
N PHE A 164 -11.88 19.20 3.69
CA PHE A 164 -10.49 18.77 3.51
C PHE A 164 -9.50 19.87 3.11
N LYS A 165 -9.91 20.80 2.23
CA LYS A 165 -9.06 21.92 1.84
C LYS A 165 -8.72 22.85 2.99
N GLN A 166 -9.69 23.08 3.89
CA GLN A 166 -9.49 23.92 5.07
C GLN A 166 -8.61 23.20 6.09
N GLU A 167 -8.90 21.92 6.38
CA GLU A 167 -8.07 21.09 7.26
C GLU A 167 -6.64 20.96 6.77
N LEU A 168 -6.44 20.82 5.45
CA LEU A 168 -5.10 20.79 4.86
C LEU A 168 -4.37 22.14 5.02
N ALA A 169 -5.06 23.27 4.87
CA ALA A 169 -4.50 24.58 5.11
C ALA A 169 -4.10 24.74 6.57
N GLU A 170 -4.98 24.41 7.50
CA GLU A 170 -4.71 24.41 8.94
C GLU A 170 -3.52 23.52 9.30
N MET A 171 -3.45 22.29 8.76
CA MET A 171 -2.28 21.43 8.95
C MET A 171 -1.00 22.05 8.39
N THR A 172 -1.07 22.69 7.23
CA THR A 172 0.09 23.33 6.61
C THR A 172 0.63 24.48 7.46
N ASP A 173 -0.26 25.20 8.15
CA ASP A 173 0.11 26.30 9.06
C ASP A 173 0.70 25.76 10.38
N ILE A 174 0.19 24.64 10.88
CA ILE A 174 0.63 24.02 12.15
C ILE A 174 1.92 23.19 11.97
N PHE A 175 2.14 22.62 10.80
CA PHE A 175 3.25 21.70 10.53
C PHE A 175 4.64 22.29 10.85
N PRO A 176 4.96 23.56 10.51
CA PRO A 176 6.25 24.17 10.87
C PRO A 176 6.45 24.27 12.38
N ALA A 177 5.40 24.60 13.14
CA ALA A 177 5.45 24.67 14.61
C ALA A 177 5.65 23.29 15.24
N GLY A 178 4.94 22.27 14.74
CA GLY A 178 5.12 20.89 15.14
C GLY A 178 6.53 20.37 14.87
N MET A 179 7.08 20.65 13.70
CA MET A 179 8.46 20.29 13.36
C MET A 179 9.50 21.01 14.23
N ALA A 180 9.24 22.28 14.58
CA ALA A 180 10.11 23.02 15.49
C ALA A 180 10.09 22.42 16.90
N ALA A 181 8.90 22.02 17.40
CA ALA A 181 8.74 21.38 18.70
C ALA A 181 9.46 20.01 18.76
N VAL A 182 9.37 19.19 17.72
CA VAL A 182 10.09 17.90 17.63
C VAL A 182 11.60 18.13 17.66
N ARG A 183 12.12 19.07 16.87
CA ARG A 183 13.55 19.40 16.86
C ARG A 183 14.04 19.94 18.22
N ALA A 184 13.23 20.75 18.88
CA ALA A 184 13.56 21.26 20.19
C ALA A 184 13.60 20.15 21.26
N HIS A 185 12.68 19.21 21.19
CA HIS A 185 12.69 18.03 22.06
C HIS A 185 13.93 17.16 21.84
N GLU A 186 14.33 16.95 20.58
CA GLU A 186 15.57 16.21 20.24
C GLU A 186 16.82 16.92 20.72
N THR A 187 16.84 18.25 20.77
CA THR A 187 17.98 19.06 21.22
C THR A 187 17.95 19.38 22.72
N GLY A 188 16.94 18.90 23.45
CA GLY A 188 16.81 19.12 24.91
C GLY A 188 16.44 20.56 25.29
N VAL A 189 15.93 21.35 24.35
CA VAL A 189 15.41 22.70 24.60
C VAL A 189 13.93 22.58 24.98
N GLU A 190 13.55 23.09 26.17
CA GLU A 190 12.14 23.14 26.57
C GLU A 190 11.37 24.02 25.58
N HIS A 191 10.36 23.46 24.94
CA HIS A 191 9.41 24.21 24.11
C HIS A 191 8.07 24.26 24.80
N ASP A 192 7.46 25.43 24.80
CA ASP A 192 6.08 25.58 25.26
C ASP A 192 5.12 24.88 24.29
N LEU A 193 4.64 23.71 24.71
CA LEU A 193 3.69 22.88 23.95
C LEU A 193 2.26 23.41 24.03
N SER A 194 2.01 24.55 24.69
CA SER A 194 0.67 25.11 24.88
C SER A 194 -0.02 25.52 23.56
N LEU A 195 0.75 25.69 22.48
CA LEU A 195 0.23 26.01 21.14
C LEU A 195 -0.23 24.77 20.33
N ILE A 196 -0.08 23.55 20.86
CA ILE A 196 -0.44 22.29 20.15
C ILE A 196 -1.77 21.73 20.68
N HIS A 197 -2.43 22.38 21.60
CA HIS A 197 -3.78 22.01 22.01
C HIS A 197 -4.80 22.50 20.99
N ILE A 198 -5.12 21.62 20.06
CA ILE A 198 -6.36 21.69 19.25
C ILE A 198 -7.31 20.60 19.75
#